data_d3c6433b7ea0058a7d4aac24119414af
#
_entry.id   d3c6433b7ea0058a7d4aac24119414af
#
_cell.length_a   1.000
_cell.length_b   1.000
_cell.length_c   1.000
_cell.angle_alpha   90.00
_cell.angle_beta   90.00
_cell.angle_gamma   90.00
#
_symmetry.space_group_name_H-M   'P 1'
#
loop_
_entity.id
_entity.type
_entity.pdbx_description
1 polymer ?
#
loop_
_entity_poly.entity_id
_entity_poly.type
_entity_poly.pdbx_seq_one_letter_code
_entity_poly.pdbx_strand_id
1 'polypeptide(L)'
;MPLFHLYGCTKDGKRGYQTTRQTILFFPLGKDRKSQAKIAYLRDMKRIGLTGGIGSGKSFVAEVLSKMGYPVYYSDDRAKVLTAENLAIRKGLISRFGVSIFDRKGLNKKALAAEIFQSEESRLYVNELIHPVVRADFQEWSKQQSAALVFNESAL
;
A
#
# COMPACT_ATOMS: atom_id res chain seq x y z
N MET A 1 1.09 22.88 -12.52
CA MET A 1 1.96 21.92 -11.83
C MET A 1 1.09 21.11 -10.88
N PRO A 2 0.96 19.79 -11.03
CA PRO A 2 0.19 18.99 -10.08
C PRO A 2 0.94 18.90 -8.75
N LEU A 3 0.27 19.28 -7.66
CA LEU A 3 0.79 19.11 -6.30
C LEU A 3 0.72 17.62 -5.93
N PHE A 4 1.88 17.03 -5.69
CA PHE A 4 1.97 15.71 -5.08
C PHE A 4 1.85 15.85 -3.56
N HIS A 5 0.90 15.13 -2.95
CA HIS A 5 0.77 15.10 -1.50
C HIS A 5 1.46 13.83 -0.98
N LEU A 6 2.48 14.01 -0.16
CA LEU A 6 3.16 12.92 0.55
C LEU A 6 2.54 12.79 1.94
N TYR A 7 1.97 11.64 2.25
CA TYR A 7 1.40 11.33 3.55
C TYR A 7 2.38 10.50 4.37
N GLY A 8 2.80 11.03 5.51
CA GLY A 8 3.55 10.28 6.52
C GLY A 8 2.62 9.84 7.65
N CYS A 9 2.69 8.56 8.05
CA CYS A 9 1.97 8.07 9.22
C CYS A 9 2.88 8.15 10.45
N THR A 10 2.45 8.88 11.48
CA THR A 10 3.14 8.94 12.78
C THR A 10 2.78 7.75 13.65
N LYS A 11 3.63 7.42 14.66
CA LYS A 11 3.46 6.30 15.60
C LYS A 11 2.12 6.30 16.36
N ASP A 12 1.44 7.44 16.42
CA ASP A 12 0.26 7.66 17.28
C ASP A 12 -1.06 7.65 16.51
N GLY A 13 -1.06 7.24 15.23
CA GLY A 13 -2.29 7.07 14.43
C GLY A 13 -3.03 8.37 14.09
N LYS A 14 -2.47 9.55 14.40
CA LYS A 14 -3.10 10.84 14.08
C LYS A 14 -2.74 11.30 12.67
N ARG A 15 -3.74 11.66 11.88
CA ARG A 15 -3.56 12.29 10.58
C ARG A 15 -3.12 13.75 10.79
N GLY A 16 -1.89 14.07 10.41
CA GLY A 16 -1.37 15.42 10.47
C GLY A 16 -0.53 15.72 9.25
N TYR A 17 -0.72 16.92 8.68
CA TYR A 17 0.16 17.44 7.65
C TYR A 17 1.44 17.93 8.32
N GLN A 18 2.58 17.30 8.03
CA GLN A 18 3.88 17.87 8.40
C GLN A 18 4.70 18.12 7.14
N THR A 19 4.98 19.39 6.90
CA THR A 19 5.99 19.83 5.94
C THR A 19 7.36 19.61 6.58
N THR A 20 7.97 18.46 6.36
CA THR A 20 9.31 18.19 6.90
C THR A 20 10.36 18.70 5.92
N ARG A 21 11.08 19.78 6.30
CA ARG A 21 12.34 20.15 5.66
C ARG A 21 13.33 18.99 5.87
N GLN A 22 13.70 18.31 4.79
CA GLN A 22 14.72 17.27 4.85
C GLN A 22 16.08 17.90 5.02
N THR A 23 16.70 17.70 6.19
CA THR A 23 18.13 17.88 6.38
C THR A 23 18.82 16.56 6.00
N ILE A 24 19.46 16.54 4.83
CA ILE A 24 20.32 15.43 4.42
C ILE A 24 21.64 15.60 5.18
N LEU A 25 21.82 14.85 6.25
CA LEU A 25 23.08 14.76 6.96
C LEU A 25 24.00 13.73 6.28
N PHE A 26 25.01 14.21 5.59
CA PHE A 26 26.12 13.42 5.11
C PHE A 26 27.05 13.10 6.29
N PHE A 27 27.13 11.82 6.70
CA PHE A 27 28.11 11.38 7.70
C PHE A 27 29.31 10.70 7.01
N PRO A 28 30.56 11.04 7.39
CA PRO A 28 31.75 10.40 6.84
C PRO A 28 31.92 8.98 7.40
N LEU A 29 32.29 8.06 6.50
CA LEU A 29 32.43 6.62 6.72
C LEU A 29 33.71 6.27 7.50
N GLY A 30 33.61 5.96 8.78
CA GLY A 30 34.63 5.22 9.54
C GLY A 30 34.35 3.71 9.53
N LYS A 31 35.41 2.89 9.41
CA LYS A 31 35.33 1.45 9.11
C LYS A 31 34.58 0.58 10.12
N ASP A 32 34.27 1.06 11.32
CA ASP A 32 33.66 0.25 12.41
C ASP A 32 32.19 0.57 12.71
N ARG A 33 31.64 1.60 12.07
CA ARG A 33 30.26 2.05 12.31
C ARG A 33 29.20 1.47 11.36
N LYS A 34 29.63 0.65 10.39
CA LYS A 34 28.73 0.15 9.32
C LYS A 34 27.63 -0.78 9.84
N SER A 35 27.92 -1.60 10.84
CA SER A 35 26.92 -2.54 11.40
C SER A 35 25.93 -1.82 12.32
N GLN A 36 26.40 -0.93 13.18
CA GLN A 36 25.53 -0.18 14.09
C GLN A 36 24.69 0.88 13.37
N ALA A 37 25.27 1.58 12.38
CA ALA A 37 24.52 2.52 11.54
C ALA A 37 23.48 1.79 10.67
N LYS A 38 23.78 0.62 10.14
CA LYS A 38 22.84 -0.20 9.38
C LYS A 38 21.67 -0.70 10.25
N ILE A 39 21.96 -1.08 11.51
CA ILE A 39 20.94 -1.51 12.47
C ILE A 39 20.08 -0.32 12.96
N ALA A 40 20.68 0.84 13.22
CA ALA A 40 19.95 2.05 13.59
C ALA A 40 19.10 2.59 12.42
N TYR A 41 19.61 2.52 11.20
CA TYR A 41 18.92 2.94 9.98
C TYR A 41 17.71 2.05 9.65
N LEU A 42 17.81 0.74 9.93
CA LEU A 42 16.69 -0.22 9.79
C LEU A 42 15.60 -0.05 10.86
N ARG A 43 15.93 0.59 12.00
CA ARG A 43 14.94 0.87 13.06
C ARG A 43 13.98 2.01 12.73
N ASP A 44 14.29 2.85 11.76
CA ASP A 44 13.51 4.05 11.43
C ASP A 44 13.09 4.07 9.94
N MET A 45 12.70 2.90 9.41
CA MET A 45 12.16 2.80 8.06
C MET A 45 10.95 3.71 7.90
N LYS A 46 11.01 4.65 6.96
CA LYS A 46 9.90 5.53 6.62
C LYS A 46 9.04 4.90 5.53
N ARG A 47 7.74 4.85 5.78
CA ARG A 47 6.71 4.41 4.83
C ARG A 47 6.07 5.63 4.22
N ILE A 48 6.16 5.77 2.92
CA ILE A 48 5.69 6.94 2.17
C ILE A 48 4.53 6.50 1.28
N GLY A 49 3.37 7.14 1.46
CA GLY A 49 2.21 6.96 0.57
C GLY A 49 2.37 7.80 -0.70
N LEU A 50 2.22 7.17 -1.85
CA LEU A 50 2.15 7.82 -3.15
C LEU A 50 0.71 7.72 -3.64
N THR A 51 -0.04 8.83 -3.53
CA THR A 51 -1.46 8.87 -3.85
C THR A 51 -1.78 10.02 -4.80
N GLY A 52 -2.92 9.96 -5.46
CA GLY A 52 -3.38 10.99 -6.39
C GLY A 52 -4.55 10.49 -7.22
N GLY A 53 -5.29 11.42 -7.82
CA GLY A 53 -6.41 11.13 -8.71
C GLY A 53 -6.01 10.39 -9.99
N ILE A 54 -7.01 10.00 -10.76
CA ILE A 54 -6.83 9.37 -12.07
C ILE A 54 -6.05 10.33 -12.97
N GLY A 55 -5.03 9.82 -13.67
CA GLY A 55 -4.22 10.62 -14.60
C GLY A 55 -3.17 11.53 -13.94
N SER A 56 -3.00 11.50 -12.59
CA SER A 56 -2.01 12.34 -11.88
C SER A 56 -0.54 11.92 -12.11
N GLY A 57 -0.30 10.78 -12.78
CA GLY A 57 1.05 10.29 -13.03
C GLY A 57 1.68 9.50 -11.87
N LYS A 58 0.92 9.14 -10.82
CA LYS A 58 1.45 8.40 -9.65
C LYS A 58 2.13 7.09 -10.03
N SER A 59 1.56 6.32 -10.95
CA SER A 59 2.14 5.04 -11.39
C SER A 59 3.46 5.25 -12.15
N PHE A 60 3.60 6.34 -12.91
CA PHE A 60 4.87 6.71 -13.54
C PHE A 60 5.93 7.04 -12.47
N VAL A 61 5.58 7.84 -11.47
CA VAL A 61 6.49 8.16 -10.35
C VAL A 61 6.86 6.88 -9.58
N ALA A 62 5.91 5.98 -9.33
CA ALA A 62 6.15 4.69 -8.67
C ALA A 62 7.15 3.83 -9.47
N GLU A 63 7.01 3.80 -10.80
CA GLU A 63 7.94 3.09 -11.68
C GLU A 63 9.34 3.70 -11.65
N VAL A 64 9.46 5.03 -11.69
CA VAL A 64 10.75 5.72 -11.56
C VAL A 64 11.43 5.38 -10.24
N LEU A 65 10.70 5.45 -9.12
CA LEU A 65 11.21 5.10 -7.79
C LEU A 65 11.68 3.65 -7.75
N SER A 66 10.93 2.73 -8.33
CA SER A 66 11.30 1.32 -8.44
C SER A 66 12.60 1.13 -9.24
N LYS A 67 12.74 1.83 -10.38
CA LYS A 67 13.98 1.82 -11.19
C LYS A 67 15.18 2.45 -10.47
N MET A 68 14.94 3.36 -9.54
CA MET A 68 15.97 3.92 -8.66
C MET A 68 16.36 2.98 -7.53
N GLY A 69 15.75 1.81 -7.41
CA GLY A 69 16.05 0.79 -6.41
C GLY A 69 15.27 0.93 -5.09
N TYR A 70 14.26 1.80 -5.03
CA TYR A 70 13.39 1.87 -3.86
C TYR A 70 12.31 0.80 -3.92
N PRO A 71 12.02 0.10 -2.81
CA PRO A 71 10.89 -0.81 -2.73
C PRO A 71 9.57 -0.04 -2.90
N VAL A 72 8.76 -0.46 -3.85
CA VAL A 72 7.43 0.09 -4.10
C VAL A 72 6.39 -1.01 -3.97
N TYR A 73 5.40 -0.77 -3.13
CA TYR A 73 4.24 -1.64 -2.94
C TYR A 73 3.07 -1.08 -3.73
N TYR A 74 2.52 -1.85 -4.63
CA TYR A 74 1.38 -1.47 -5.47
C TYR A 74 0.08 -2.00 -4.83
N SER A 75 -0.60 -1.15 -4.05
CA SER A 75 -1.77 -1.54 -3.25
C SER A 75 -2.91 -2.09 -4.10
N ASP A 76 -3.20 -1.48 -5.26
CA ASP A 76 -4.32 -1.87 -6.10
C ASP A 76 -4.10 -3.27 -6.72
N ASP A 77 -2.86 -3.58 -7.09
CA ASP A 77 -2.54 -4.90 -7.65
C ASP A 77 -2.52 -5.98 -6.55
N ARG A 78 -1.99 -5.63 -5.37
CA ARG A 78 -2.04 -6.55 -4.22
C ARG A 78 -3.47 -6.80 -3.76
N ALA A 79 -4.33 -5.78 -3.75
CA ALA A 79 -5.75 -5.94 -3.44
C ALA A 79 -6.43 -6.96 -4.36
N LYS A 80 -6.13 -6.93 -5.67
CA LYS A 80 -6.66 -7.90 -6.64
C LYS A 80 -6.24 -9.34 -6.31
N VAL A 81 -4.95 -9.53 -5.97
CA VAL A 81 -4.40 -10.84 -5.59
C VAL A 81 -5.03 -11.31 -4.28
N LEU A 82 -5.01 -10.47 -3.24
CA LEU A 82 -5.55 -10.82 -1.94
C LEU A 82 -7.06 -11.10 -1.98
N THR A 83 -7.80 -10.38 -2.81
CA THR A 83 -9.24 -10.64 -3.01
C THR A 83 -9.50 -12.01 -3.61
N ALA A 84 -8.60 -12.50 -4.46
CA ALA A 84 -8.74 -13.83 -5.07
C ALA A 84 -8.30 -14.97 -4.14
N GLU A 85 -7.27 -14.74 -3.31
CA GLU A 85 -6.56 -15.79 -2.58
C GLU A 85 -6.89 -15.84 -1.08
N ASN A 86 -7.26 -14.70 -0.47
CA ASN A 86 -7.46 -14.62 0.97
C ASN A 86 -8.78 -15.24 1.40
N LEU A 87 -8.70 -16.26 2.27
CA LEU A 87 -9.87 -17.01 2.74
C LEU A 87 -10.87 -16.17 3.54
N ALA A 88 -10.40 -15.17 4.30
CA ALA A 88 -11.29 -14.30 5.07
C ALA A 88 -12.08 -13.38 4.14
N ILE A 89 -11.44 -12.80 3.12
CA ILE A 89 -12.11 -12.02 2.08
C ILE A 89 -13.10 -12.91 1.33
N ARG A 90 -12.70 -14.11 0.92
CA ARG A 90 -13.58 -15.04 0.23
C ARG A 90 -14.83 -15.37 1.04
N LYS A 91 -14.67 -15.67 2.34
CA LYS A 91 -15.80 -15.95 3.23
C LYS A 91 -16.73 -14.74 3.36
N GLY A 92 -16.19 -13.55 3.54
CA GLY A 92 -16.96 -12.31 3.62
C GLY A 92 -17.75 -12.03 2.33
N LEU A 93 -17.11 -12.17 1.18
CA LEU A 93 -17.76 -11.96 -0.12
C LEU A 93 -18.88 -12.99 -0.35
N ILE A 94 -18.67 -14.26 -0.02
CA ILE A 94 -19.70 -15.30 -0.14
C ILE A 94 -20.86 -15.03 0.81
N SER A 95 -20.58 -14.60 2.04
CA SER A 95 -21.62 -14.27 3.03
C SER A 95 -22.52 -13.12 2.58
N ARG A 96 -21.97 -12.11 1.89
CA ARG A 96 -22.71 -10.92 1.45
C ARG A 96 -23.40 -11.12 0.10
N PHE A 97 -22.73 -11.73 -0.87
CA PHE A 97 -23.15 -11.78 -2.27
C PHE A 97 -23.49 -13.21 -2.78
N GLY A 98 -23.32 -14.20 -1.92
CA GLY A 98 -23.55 -15.60 -2.28
C GLY A 98 -22.39 -16.24 -3.01
N VAL A 99 -22.50 -17.55 -3.21
CA VAL A 99 -21.45 -18.36 -3.85
C VAL A 99 -21.31 -18.10 -5.36
N SER A 100 -22.33 -17.51 -5.99
CA SER A 100 -22.38 -17.24 -7.43
C SER A 100 -21.31 -16.25 -7.91
N ILE A 101 -20.73 -15.43 -7.00
CA ILE A 101 -19.62 -14.54 -7.33
C ILE A 101 -18.28 -15.29 -7.49
N PHE A 102 -18.26 -16.59 -7.23
CA PHE A 102 -17.12 -17.47 -7.51
C PHE A 102 -17.51 -18.53 -8.52
N ASP A 103 -16.63 -18.82 -9.45
CA ASP A 103 -16.76 -19.90 -10.42
C ASP A 103 -15.60 -20.90 -10.32
N ARG A 104 -15.51 -21.86 -11.26
CA ARG A 104 -14.41 -22.84 -11.28
C ARG A 104 -13.02 -22.22 -11.47
N LYS A 105 -12.94 -20.99 -11.98
CA LYS A 105 -11.68 -20.23 -12.18
C LYS A 105 -11.35 -19.32 -11.00
N GLY A 106 -12.21 -19.25 -9.97
CA GLY A 106 -12.06 -18.42 -8.79
C GLY A 106 -13.07 -17.26 -8.75
N LEU A 107 -12.64 -16.07 -8.33
CA LEU A 107 -13.50 -14.89 -8.22
C LEU A 107 -13.98 -14.42 -9.60
N ASN A 108 -15.29 -14.39 -9.80
CA ASN A 108 -15.92 -13.76 -10.96
C ASN A 108 -15.92 -12.24 -10.82
N LYS A 109 -14.87 -11.63 -11.36
CA LYS A 109 -14.65 -10.17 -11.25
C LYS A 109 -15.81 -9.36 -11.84
N LYS A 110 -16.47 -9.86 -12.89
CA LYS A 110 -17.61 -9.16 -13.51
C LYS A 110 -18.83 -9.17 -12.60
N ALA A 111 -19.12 -10.31 -11.98
CA ALA A 111 -20.23 -10.42 -11.03
C ALA A 111 -20.01 -9.51 -9.81
N LEU A 112 -18.81 -9.55 -9.20
CA LEU A 112 -18.48 -8.67 -8.08
C LEU A 112 -18.55 -7.17 -8.47
N ALA A 113 -18.04 -6.82 -9.65
CA ALA A 113 -18.11 -5.45 -10.14
C ALA A 113 -19.57 -4.97 -10.31
N ALA A 114 -20.45 -5.82 -10.84
CA ALA A 114 -21.88 -5.50 -10.95
C ALA A 114 -22.50 -5.17 -9.59
N GLU A 115 -22.22 -5.98 -8.55
CA GLU A 115 -22.73 -5.72 -7.19
C GLU A 115 -22.19 -4.41 -6.60
N ILE A 116 -20.90 -4.12 -6.82
CA ILE A 116 -20.27 -2.87 -6.32
C ILE A 116 -20.82 -1.63 -7.04
N PHE A 117 -21.08 -1.72 -8.36
CA PHE A 117 -21.60 -0.60 -9.13
C PHE A 117 -23.08 -0.29 -8.86
N GLN A 118 -23.86 -1.29 -8.46
CA GLN A 118 -25.29 -1.12 -8.20
C GLN A 118 -25.59 -0.50 -6.82
N SER A 119 -24.69 -0.64 -5.86
CA SER A 119 -24.95 -0.24 -4.48
C SER A 119 -23.70 0.35 -3.83
N GLU A 120 -23.84 1.59 -3.32
CA GLU A 120 -22.78 2.22 -2.51
C GLU A 120 -22.51 1.43 -1.22
N GLU A 121 -23.53 0.84 -0.61
CA GLU A 121 -23.38 -0.03 0.56
C GLU A 121 -22.52 -1.25 0.22
N SER A 122 -22.75 -1.89 -0.93
CA SER A 122 -21.93 -3.01 -1.41
C SER A 122 -20.48 -2.60 -1.62
N ARG A 123 -20.25 -1.41 -2.19
CA ARG A 123 -18.92 -0.84 -2.38
C ARG A 123 -18.20 -0.60 -1.05
N LEU A 124 -18.88 0.01 -0.09
CA LEU A 124 -18.34 0.26 1.24
C LEU A 124 -18.01 -1.04 1.95
N TYR A 125 -18.91 -2.02 1.94
CA TYR A 125 -18.67 -3.35 2.51
C TYR A 125 -17.42 -4.01 1.95
N VAL A 126 -17.28 -4.03 0.62
CA VAL A 126 -16.11 -4.64 -0.03
C VAL A 126 -14.83 -3.91 0.35
N ASN A 127 -14.85 -2.58 0.42
CA ASN A 127 -13.71 -1.79 0.85
C ASN A 127 -13.33 -2.07 2.31
N GLU A 128 -14.30 -2.13 3.22
CA GLU A 128 -14.08 -2.46 4.63
C GLU A 128 -13.53 -3.87 4.83
N LEU A 129 -13.92 -4.80 3.97
CA LEU A 129 -13.42 -6.17 3.99
C LEU A 129 -11.97 -6.27 3.47
N ILE A 130 -11.64 -5.56 2.40
CA ILE A 130 -10.34 -5.70 1.70
C ILE A 130 -9.26 -4.79 2.31
N HIS A 131 -9.58 -3.54 2.65
CA HIS A 131 -8.57 -2.57 3.08
C HIS A 131 -7.76 -3.00 4.32
N PRO A 132 -8.34 -3.61 5.37
CA PRO A 132 -7.56 -4.09 6.51
C PRO A 132 -6.55 -5.17 6.10
N VAL A 133 -6.93 -6.07 5.19
CA VAL A 133 -6.07 -7.15 4.72
C VAL A 133 -4.90 -6.60 3.90
N VAL A 134 -5.17 -5.67 2.98
CA VAL A 134 -4.11 -5.01 2.19
C VAL A 134 -3.17 -4.21 3.09
N ARG A 135 -3.71 -3.54 4.11
CA ARG A 135 -2.90 -2.78 5.07
C ARG A 135 -1.98 -3.71 5.89
N ALA A 136 -2.50 -4.84 6.32
CA ALA A 136 -1.70 -5.85 7.03
C ALA A 136 -0.61 -6.46 6.12
N ASP A 137 -0.96 -6.76 4.87
CA ASP A 137 -0.01 -7.26 3.87
C ASP A 137 1.10 -6.24 3.60
N PHE A 138 0.77 -4.96 3.43
CA PHE A 138 1.77 -3.90 3.30
C PHE A 138 2.68 -3.77 4.52
N GLN A 139 2.14 -3.88 5.72
CA GLN A 139 2.92 -3.84 6.95
C GLN A 139 3.92 -5.00 7.01
N GLU A 140 3.48 -6.19 6.67
CA GLU A 140 4.35 -7.37 6.67
C GLU A 140 5.39 -7.30 5.55
N TRP A 141 4.96 -6.96 4.33
CA TRP A 141 5.87 -6.72 3.21
C TRP A 141 6.94 -5.67 3.55
N SER A 142 6.55 -4.57 4.19
CA SER A 142 7.49 -3.50 4.55
C SER A 142 8.57 -3.95 5.53
N LYS A 143 8.24 -4.83 6.49
CA LYS A 143 9.21 -5.39 7.45
C LYS A 143 10.30 -6.23 6.77
N GLN A 144 9.97 -6.83 5.64
CA GLN A 144 10.90 -7.66 4.86
C GLN A 144 11.88 -6.83 4.02
N GLN A 145 11.64 -5.51 3.90
CA GLN A 145 12.50 -4.63 3.13
C GLN A 145 13.72 -4.19 3.96
N SER A 146 14.90 -4.16 3.34
CA SER A 146 16.13 -3.66 3.96
C SER A 146 16.45 -2.21 3.60
N ALA A 147 15.44 -1.45 3.14
CA ALA A 147 15.56 -0.06 2.71
C ALA A 147 15.11 0.91 3.80
N ALA A 148 15.71 2.10 3.84
CA ALA A 148 15.29 3.17 4.76
C ALA A 148 13.96 3.82 4.36
N LEU A 149 13.62 3.76 3.08
CA LEU A 149 12.40 4.29 2.50
C LEU A 149 11.69 3.18 1.74
N VAL A 150 10.40 3.03 1.98
CA VAL A 150 9.51 2.21 1.17
C VAL A 150 8.31 3.03 0.74
N PHE A 151 7.82 2.77 -0.45
CA PHE A 151 6.72 3.50 -1.04
C PHE A 151 5.49 2.60 -1.15
N ASN A 152 4.32 3.18 -0.92
CA ASN A 152 3.03 2.55 -1.13
C ASN A 152 2.24 3.36 -2.16
N GLU A 153 2.08 2.83 -3.36
CA GLU A 153 1.26 3.42 -4.40
C GLU A 153 -0.18 2.94 -4.26
N SER A 154 -1.12 3.89 -4.14
CA SER A 154 -2.55 3.61 -4.10
C SER A 154 -3.36 4.72 -4.75
N ALA A 155 -4.48 4.37 -5.38
CA ALA A 155 -5.49 5.35 -5.76
C ALA A 155 -6.20 5.92 -4.50
N LEU A 156 -6.76 7.13 -4.63
CA LEU A 156 -7.64 7.72 -3.62
C LEU A 156 -9.02 7.09 -3.67
#